data_c7a98ecdbac9a2a7504da31641a4289b
#
_entry.id   c7a98ecdbac9a2a7504da31641a4289b
#
_cell.length_a   1.000
_cell.length_b   1.000
_cell.length_c   1.000
_cell.angle_alpha   90.00
_cell.angle_beta   90.00
_cell.angle_gamma   90.00
#
_symmetry.space_group_name_H-M   'P 1'
#
loop_
_entity.id
_entity.type
_entity.pdbx_description
1 polymer ?
#
loop_
_entity_poly.entity_id
_entity_poly.type
_entity_poly.pdbx_seq_one_letter_code
_entity_poly.pdbx_strand_id
1 'polypeptide(L)' 'MNLEELAAALVAMGCPREKSAEMAGQLDKRARQLSEQKGRTYEEALAHLLELMSKGWAASANQ' A
#
# COMPACT_ATOMS: atom_id res chain seq x y z
N MET A 1 -6.83 0.60 -9.53
CA MET A 1 -6.04 -0.64 -9.33
C MET A 1 -6.88 -1.62 -8.56
N ASN A 2 -6.96 -2.87 -8.97
CA ASN A 2 -7.72 -3.85 -8.22
C ASN A 2 -6.87 -4.46 -7.10
N LEU A 3 -7.51 -5.20 -6.18
CA LEU A 3 -6.83 -5.73 -5.03
C LEU A 3 -5.76 -6.77 -5.39
N GLU A 4 -5.97 -7.52 -6.45
CA GLU A 4 -4.98 -8.50 -6.91
C GLU A 4 -3.71 -7.83 -7.39
N GLU A 5 -3.84 -6.76 -8.15
CA GLU A 5 -2.69 -5.99 -8.61
C GLU A 5 -1.97 -5.33 -7.44
N LEU A 6 -2.73 -4.81 -6.49
CA LEU A 6 -2.16 -4.19 -5.31
C LEU A 6 -1.41 -5.22 -4.47
N ALA A 7 -1.99 -6.39 -4.28
CA ALA A 7 -1.33 -7.46 -3.54
C ALA A 7 -0.03 -7.89 -4.23
N ALA A 8 -0.04 -8.00 -5.56
CA ALA A 8 1.16 -8.35 -6.31
C ALA A 8 2.25 -7.29 -6.15
N ALA A 9 1.87 -6.01 -6.16
CA ALA A 9 2.82 -4.92 -5.94
C ALA A 9 3.44 -5.00 -4.54
N LEU A 10 2.63 -5.33 -3.53
CA LEU A 10 3.11 -5.47 -2.17
C LEU A 10 4.12 -6.61 -2.05
N VAL A 11 3.86 -7.74 -2.69
CA VAL A 11 4.80 -8.86 -2.71
C VAL A 11 6.11 -8.44 -3.34
N ALA A 12 6.06 -7.70 -4.44
CA ALA A 12 7.25 -7.18 -5.10
C ALA A 12 8.04 -6.25 -4.21
N MET A 13 7.38 -5.58 -3.27
CA MET A 13 8.02 -4.67 -2.32
C MET A 13 8.59 -5.37 -1.09
N GLY A 14 8.37 -6.67 -0.96
CA GLY A 14 8.89 -7.44 0.17
C GLY A 14 7.83 -7.94 1.15
N CYS A 15 6.56 -7.72 0.89
CA CYS A 15 5.49 -8.21 1.75
C CYS A 15 5.34 -9.73 1.60
N PRO A 16 5.14 -10.47 2.70
CA PRO A 16 4.84 -11.89 2.59
C PRO A 16 3.57 -12.13 1.78
N ARG A 17 3.63 -13.11 0.88
CA ARG A 17 2.50 -13.40 0.00
C ARG A 17 1.23 -13.72 0.78
N GLU A 18 1.38 -14.38 1.91
CA GLU A 18 0.26 -14.78 2.77
C GLU A 18 -0.50 -13.58 3.32
N LYS A 19 0.19 -12.46 3.55
CA LYS A 19 -0.40 -11.27 4.11
C LYS A 19 -0.72 -10.20 3.08
N SER A 20 -0.29 -10.39 1.84
CA SER A 20 -0.43 -9.36 0.81
C SER A 20 -1.89 -9.01 0.51
N ALA A 21 -2.78 -10.00 0.47
CA ALA A 21 -4.19 -9.75 0.22
C ALA A 21 -4.84 -8.92 1.33
N GLU A 22 -4.52 -9.25 2.59
CA GLU A 22 -5.03 -8.51 3.73
C GLU A 22 -4.50 -7.07 3.75
N MET A 23 -3.22 -6.90 3.52
CA MET A 23 -2.61 -5.58 3.46
C MET A 23 -3.15 -4.77 2.29
N ALA A 24 -3.38 -5.41 1.15
CA ALA A 24 -3.97 -4.73 0.00
C ALA A 24 -5.35 -4.18 0.34
N GLY A 25 -6.17 -4.94 1.06
CA GLY A 25 -7.47 -4.49 1.51
C GLY A 25 -7.38 -3.29 2.44
N GLN A 26 -6.45 -3.31 3.38
CA GLN A 26 -6.24 -2.20 4.31
C GLN A 26 -5.74 -0.95 3.59
N LEU A 27 -4.82 -1.11 2.65
CA LEU A 27 -4.31 0.01 1.87
C LEU A 27 -5.40 0.64 1.00
N ASP A 28 -6.20 -0.19 0.38
CA ASP A 28 -7.32 0.28 -0.43
C ASP A 28 -8.27 1.16 0.39
N LYS A 29 -8.64 0.67 1.56
CA LYS A 29 -9.53 1.39 2.47
C LYS A 29 -8.92 2.72 2.89
N ARG A 30 -7.65 2.71 3.27
CA ARG A 30 -6.97 3.92 3.72
C ARG A 30 -6.80 4.92 2.58
N ALA A 31 -6.48 4.44 1.38
CA ALA A 31 -6.35 5.31 0.22
C ALA A 31 -7.66 6.01 -0.10
N ARG A 32 -8.78 5.29 0.01
CA ARG A 32 -10.10 5.89 -0.19
C ARG A 32 -10.40 6.97 0.85
N GLN A 33 -10.05 6.71 2.10
CA GLN A 33 -10.22 7.70 3.17
C GLN A 33 -9.39 8.96 2.91
N LEU A 34 -8.14 8.80 2.52
CA LEU A 34 -7.28 9.94 2.22
C LEU A 34 -7.77 10.72 1.01
N SER A 35 -8.27 10.01 0.01
CA SER A 35 -8.83 10.64 -1.18
C SER A 35 -10.01 11.53 -0.80
N GLU A 36 -10.90 11.06 0.06
CA GLU A 36 -12.06 11.81 0.50
C GLU A 36 -11.68 13.00 1.38
N GLN A 37 -10.73 12.80 2.30
CA GLN A 37 -10.39 13.81 3.30
C GLN A 37 -9.52 14.92 2.74
N LYS A 38 -8.62 14.59 1.81
CA LYS A 38 -7.61 15.56 1.36
C LYS A 38 -7.77 15.98 -0.10
N GLY A 39 -8.84 15.57 -0.75
CA GLY A 39 -9.09 15.95 -2.14
C GLY A 39 -8.10 15.35 -3.12
N ARG A 40 -7.36 14.34 -2.74
CA ARG A 40 -6.45 13.62 -3.63
C ARG A 40 -7.20 12.53 -4.39
N THR A 41 -6.66 12.14 -5.54
CA THR A 41 -7.20 10.98 -6.23
C THR A 41 -6.84 9.71 -5.45
N TYR A 42 -7.62 8.66 -5.66
CA TYR A 42 -7.32 7.37 -5.06
C TYR A 42 -5.90 6.91 -5.40
N GLU A 43 -5.52 7.04 -6.68
CA GLU A 43 -4.21 6.61 -7.13
C GLU A 43 -3.08 7.38 -6.47
N GLU A 44 -3.24 8.69 -6.30
CA GLU A 44 -2.25 9.50 -5.61
C GLU A 44 -2.11 9.09 -4.15
N ALA A 45 -3.23 8.90 -3.48
CA ALA A 45 -3.24 8.47 -2.08
C ALA A 45 -2.58 7.10 -1.93
N LEU A 46 -2.90 6.18 -2.83
CA LEU A 46 -2.34 4.83 -2.80
C LEU A 46 -0.82 4.86 -3.04
N ALA A 47 -0.38 5.63 -4.03
CA ALA A 47 1.04 5.76 -4.32
C ALA A 47 1.81 6.31 -3.12
N HIS A 48 1.24 7.30 -2.43
CA HIS A 48 1.83 7.88 -1.23
C HIS A 48 1.98 6.83 -0.12
N LEU A 49 0.93 6.04 0.12
CA LEU A 49 0.96 4.99 1.13
C LEU A 49 2.00 3.92 0.80
N LEU A 50 2.07 3.51 -0.46
CA LEU A 50 3.06 2.52 -0.88
C LEU A 50 4.48 3.04 -0.71
N GLU A 51 4.70 4.31 -0.98
CA GLU A 51 6.01 4.92 -0.78
C GLU A 51 6.41 4.90 0.69
N LEU A 52 5.49 5.27 1.57
CA LEU A 52 5.75 5.26 3.01
C LEU A 52 6.03 3.85 3.51
N MET A 53 5.30 2.87 3.04
CA MET A 53 5.50 1.48 3.44
C MET A 53 6.84 0.96 2.94
N SER A 54 7.22 1.30 1.72
CA SER A 54 8.51 0.90 1.16
C SER A 54 9.66 1.42 2.01
N LYS A 55 9.58 2.67 2.43
CA LYS A 55 10.59 3.27 3.32
C LYS A 55 10.62 2.59 4.68
N GLY A 56 9.44 2.27 5.21
CA GLY A 56 9.35 1.58 6.49
C GLY A 56 9.96 0.20 6.44
N TRP A 57 9.71 -0.55 5.37
CA TRP A 57 10.30 -1.88 5.22
C TRP A 57 11.80 -1.81 5.01
N ALA A 58 12.29 -0.83 4.26
CA ALA A 58 13.72 -0.64 4.08
C ALA A 58 14.40 -0.36 5.40
N ALA A 59 13.79 0.47 6.24
CA ALA A 59 14.31 0.76 7.58
C ALA A 59 14.32 -0.49 8.45
N SER A 60 13.28 -1.31 8.39
CA SER A 60 13.21 -2.57 9.13
C SER A 60 14.27 -3.55 8.66
N ALA A 61 14.52 -3.60 7.36
CA ALA A 61 15.52 -4.50 6.79
C ALA A 61 16.93 -4.16 7.22
N ASN A 62 17.16 -2.90 7.57
CA ASN A 62 18.48 -2.44 8.01
C ASN A 62 18.75 -2.67 9.49
N GLN A 63 17.75 -3.13 10.21
CA GLN A 63 17.91 -3.47 11.61
C GLN A 63 18.25 -4.93 11.78
#